data_4a969b67971314512156ad0261b1eab7
#
_entry.id   4a969b67971314512156ad0261b1eab7
#
_cell.length_a   1.000
_cell.length_b   1.000
_cell.length_c   1.000
_cell.angle_alpha   90.00
_cell.angle_beta   90.00
_cell.angle_gamma   90.00
#
_symmetry.space_group_name_H-M   'P 1'
#
loop_
_entity.id
_entity.type
_entity.pdbx_description
1 polymer ?
#
loop_
_entity_poly.entity_id
_entity_poly.type
_entity_poly.pdbx_seq_one_letter_code
_entity_poly.pdbx_strand_id
1 'polypeptide(L)'
;IFMPKTIAIFGALDTKGQEFAFLKSEIEARGFKTLVVDTGVLGEPAFPPDITHEQVATAGGANLTDLAAKSDRGEAMAVMQTGAAAVARLLHNEGKIDGIISMGGGGGTSVATAAMRALPVGFPKLMVSTVASGDTSGFVGQSDITMMYSVVDVAGINRISRRIYTNAAGAICGMVSGEAPQADDKPIIAVSMFGNTTRAVNQARGLLEAAGYEVLVFHATG
;
A
#
# COMPACT_ATOMS: atom_id res chain seq x y z
N ILE A 1 -25.57 -5.46 12.24
CA ILE A 1 -25.01 -6.24 11.12
C ILE A 1 -23.65 -5.61 10.83
N PHE A 2 -22.57 -6.29 11.22
CA PHE A 2 -21.23 -5.85 10.82
C PHE A 2 -21.12 -5.97 9.30
N MET A 3 -20.91 -4.86 8.60
CA MET A 3 -20.57 -4.92 7.19
C MET A 3 -19.14 -5.47 7.03
N PRO A 4 -18.92 -6.45 6.15
CA PRO A 4 -17.57 -6.98 5.94
C PRO A 4 -16.65 -5.86 5.44
N LYS A 5 -15.47 -5.73 6.06
CA LYS A 5 -14.43 -4.77 5.68
C LYS A 5 -13.90 -5.08 4.27
N THR A 6 -13.47 -4.05 3.56
CA THR A 6 -13.05 -4.15 2.14
C THR A 6 -11.56 -3.89 1.99
N ILE A 7 -10.85 -4.79 1.33
CA ILE A 7 -9.42 -4.68 1.03
C ILE A 7 -9.25 -4.35 -0.46
N ALA A 8 -8.61 -3.22 -0.75
CA ALA A 8 -8.26 -2.86 -2.11
C ALA A 8 -7.05 -3.67 -2.60
N ILE A 9 -7.16 -4.24 -3.80
CA ILE A 9 -6.09 -4.97 -4.48
C ILE A 9 -5.68 -4.14 -5.70
N PHE A 10 -4.47 -3.59 -5.69
CA PHE A 10 -3.91 -2.86 -6.82
C PHE A 10 -2.95 -3.77 -7.58
N GLY A 11 -3.13 -3.95 -8.88
CA GLY A 11 -2.28 -4.87 -9.61
C GLY A 11 -2.36 -4.76 -11.13
N ALA A 12 -1.30 -5.14 -11.82
CA ALA A 12 -1.26 -5.26 -13.27
C ALA A 12 -1.91 -6.59 -13.69
N LEU A 13 -3.21 -6.56 -13.99
CA LEU A 13 -4.00 -7.75 -14.26
C LEU A 13 -3.73 -8.35 -15.65
N ASP A 14 -3.15 -7.58 -16.55
CA ASP A 14 -2.70 -8.02 -17.87
C ASP A 14 -1.54 -9.03 -17.80
N THR A 15 -0.62 -8.84 -16.86
CA THR A 15 0.60 -9.64 -16.77
C THR A 15 0.64 -10.57 -15.56
N LYS A 16 -0.14 -10.29 -14.51
CA LYS A 16 -0.14 -11.01 -13.22
C LYS A 16 -1.54 -11.37 -12.74
N GLY A 17 -2.48 -11.51 -13.66
CA GLY A 17 -3.88 -11.75 -13.33
C GLY A 17 -4.11 -13.03 -12.55
N GLN A 18 -3.38 -14.12 -12.83
CA GLN A 18 -3.50 -15.39 -12.10
C GLN A 18 -3.11 -15.26 -10.63
N GLU A 19 -2.03 -14.54 -10.35
CA GLU A 19 -1.54 -14.29 -8.99
C GLU A 19 -2.51 -13.40 -8.21
N PHE A 20 -3.02 -12.35 -8.83
CA PHE A 20 -4.02 -11.47 -8.22
C PHE A 20 -5.37 -12.16 -8.01
N ALA A 21 -5.81 -13.03 -8.91
CA ALA A 21 -6.99 -13.85 -8.71
C ALA A 21 -6.83 -14.79 -7.50
N PHE A 22 -5.65 -15.40 -7.33
CA PHE A 22 -5.34 -16.23 -6.18
C PHE A 22 -5.36 -15.39 -4.88
N LEU A 23 -4.69 -14.24 -4.85
CA LEU A 23 -4.68 -13.34 -3.68
C LEU A 23 -6.10 -12.91 -3.31
N LYS A 24 -6.90 -12.51 -4.31
CA LYS A 24 -8.31 -12.15 -4.14
C LYS A 24 -9.09 -13.28 -3.47
N SER A 25 -8.99 -14.50 -3.98
CA SER A 25 -9.69 -15.66 -3.42
C SER A 25 -9.28 -15.96 -1.98
N GLU A 26 -7.99 -15.81 -1.64
CA GLU A 26 -7.47 -16.00 -0.29
C GLU A 26 -8.02 -14.97 0.72
N ILE A 27 -8.20 -13.72 0.28
CA ILE A 27 -8.79 -12.65 1.10
C ILE A 27 -10.28 -12.90 1.31
N GLU A 28 -11.01 -13.22 0.23
CA GLU A 28 -12.46 -13.47 0.27
C GLU A 28 -12.81 -14.71 1.10
N ALA A 29 -11.99 -15.76 1.03
CA ALA A 29 -12.14 -16.95 1.87
C ALA A 29 -12.02 -16.67 3.38
N ARG A 30 -11.45 -15.53 3.76
CA ARG A 30 -11.34 -15.04 5.15
C ARG A 30 -12.49 -14.11 5.57
N GLY A 31 -13.50 -13.94 4.70
CA GLY A 31 -14.72 -13.17 4.99
C GLY A 31 -14.61 -11.66 4.72
N PHE A 32 -13.56 -11.22 4.03
CA PHE A 32 -13.40 -9.83 3.60
C PHE A 32 -13.94 -9.63 2.19
N LYS A 33 -14.37 -8.41 1.88
CA LYS A 33 -14.62 -7.99 0.50
C LYS A 33 -13.34 -7.53 -0.15
N THR A 34 -13.27 -7.65 -1.47
CA THR A 34 -12.18 -7.11 -2.26
C THR A 34 -12.68 -6.05 -3.22
N LEU A 35 -11.85 -5.03 -3.49
CA LEU A 35 -12.02 -4.05 -4.54
C LEU A 35 -10.74 -4.06 -5.38
N VAL A 36 -10.87 -4.46 -6.65
CA VAL A 36 -9.74 -4.65 -7.54
C VAL A 36 -9.53 -3.45 -8.44
N VAL A 37 -8.33 -2.89 -8.42
CA VAL A 37 -7.89 -1.77 -9.25
C VAL A 37 -6.82 -2.28 -10.21
N ASP A 38 -7.10 -2.24 -11.51
CA ASP A 38 -6.14 -2.62 -12.53
C ASP A 38 -5.15 -1.48 -12.79
N THR A 39 -3.87 -1.82 -12.74
CA THR A 39 -2.77 -0.90 -13.03
C THR A 39 -1.91 -1.37 -14.21
N GLY A 40 -2.42 -2.33 -15.00
CA GLY A 40 -1.80 -2.80 -16.24
C GLY A 40 -1.77 -1.73 -17.31
N VAL A 41 -0.85 -1.85 -18.29
CA VAL A 41 -0.73 -0.91 -19.42
C VAL A 41 -0.46 -1.62 -20.74
N LEU A 42 -0.29 -2.95 -20.71
CA LEU A 42 0.18 -3.71 -21.88
C LEU A 42 -0.93 -4.47 -22.61
N GLY A 43 -2.02 -4.81 -21.93
CA GLY A 43 -3.05 -5.65 -22.51
C GLY A 43 -4.32 -5.73 -21.67
N GLU A 44 -5.23 -6.59 -22.09
CA GLU A 44 -6.48 -6.81 -21.41
C GLU A 44 -6.30 -7.49 -20.05
N PRO A 45 -7.08 -7.12 -19.03
CA PRO A 45 -7.03 -7.75 -17.73
C PRO A 45 -7.51 -9.21 -17.79
N ALA A 46 -6.84 -10.11 -17.08
CA ALA A 46 -7.20 -11.54 -17.04
C ALA A 46 -8.58 -11.82 -16.38
N PHE A 47 -9.09 -10.88 -15.62
CA PHE A 47 -10.44 -10.91 -15.06
C PHE A 47 -10.94 -9.47 -14.85
N PRO A 48 -12.27 -9.23 -14.80
CA PRO A 48 -12.82 -7.88 -14.67
C PRO A 48 -12.39 -7.21 -13.36
N PRO A 49 -11.77 -6.00 -13.41
CA PRO A 49 -11.52 -5.18 -12.24
C PRO A 49 -12.76 -4.36 -11.85
N ASP A 50 -12.79 -3.84 -10.62
CA ASP A 50 -13.79 -2.86 -10.17
C ASP A 50 -13.44 -1.45 -10.67
N ILE A 51 -12.15 -1.15 -10.81
CA ILE A 51 -11.62 0.08 -11.43
C ILE A 51 -10.63 -0.32 -12.50
N THR A 52 -10.90 0.13 -13.73
CA THR A 52 -10.12 -0.25 -14.90
C THR A 52 -8.82 0.57 -15.03
N HIS A 53 -7.87 0.07 -15.78
CA HIS A 53 -6.60 0.76 -16.04
C HIS A 53 -6.81 2.08 -16.80
N GLU A 54 -7.85 2.21 -17.66
CA GLU A 54 -8.20 3.48 -18.30
C GLU A 54 -8.67 4.53 -17.28
N GLN A 55 -9.45 4.10 -16.27
CA GLN A 55 -9.88 4.98 -15.18
C GLN A 55 -8.68 5.43 -14.34
N VAL A 56 -7.73 4.53 -14.09
CA VAL A 56 -6.47 4.86 -13.39
C VAL A 56 -5.65 5.84 -14.23
N ALA A 57 -5.45 5.60 -15.53
CA ALA A 57 -4.71 6.49 -16.43
C ALA A 57 -5.38 7.88 -16.50
N THR A 58 -6.70 7.93 -16.61
CA THR A 58 -7.49 9.17 -16.61
C THR A 58 -7.30 9.94 -15.30
N ALA A 59 -7.34 9.26 -14.15
CA ALA A 59 -7.04 9.85 -12.85
C ALA A 59 -5.59 10.36 -12.73
N GLY A 60 -4.68 9.78 -13.51
CA GLY A 60 -3.30 10.21 -13.68
C GLY A 60 -3.09 11.35 -14.68
N GLY A 61 -4.17 11.82 -15.33
CA GLY A 61 -4.15 12.94 -16.26
C GLY A 61 -3.81 12.56 -17.71
N ALA A 62 -3.92 11.29 -18.09
CA ALA A 62 -3.64 10.85 -19.46
C ALA A 62 -4.68 9.84 -19.96
N ASN A 63 -4.68 9.65 -21.30
CA ASN A 63 -5.44 8.59 -21.95
C ASN A 63 -4.54 7.36 -22.13
N LEU A 64 -5.03 6.18 -21.77
CA LEU A 64 -4.24 4.94 -21.84
C LEU A 64 -3.82 4.60 -23.28
N THR A 65 -4.70 4.82 -24.28
CA THR A 65 -4.40 4.57 -25.69
C THR A 65 -3.23 5.41 -26.16
N ASP A 66 -3.18 6.69 -25.76
CA ASP A 66 -2.08 7.59 -26.11
C ASP A 66 -0.76 7.18 -25.44
N LEU A 67 -0.81 6.71 -24.20
CA LEU A 67 0.35 6.16 -23.49
C LEU A 67 0.90 4.91 -24.17
N ALA A 68 0.02 3.99 -24.57
CA ALA A 68 0.41 2.77 -25.28
C ALA A 68 1.03 3.09 -26.66
N ALA A 69 0.48 4.07 -27.39
CA ALA A 69 0.97 4.48 -28.70
C ALA A 69 2.38 5.10 -28.64
N LYS A 70 2.72 5.83 -27.57
CA LYS A 70 4.04 6.43 -27.39
C LYS A 70 5.14 5.42 -27.08
N SER A 71 4.79 4.25 -26.56
CA SER A 71 5.72 3.22 -26.10
C SER A 71 6.79 3.73 -25.10
N ASP A 72 6.51 4.84 -24.41
CA ASP A 72 7.36 5.38 -23.34
C ASP A 72 6.97 4.78 -22.00
N ARG A 73 7.75 3.79 -21.57
CA ARG A 73 7.55 3.11 -20.30
C ARG A 73 7.67 4.05 -19.09
N GLY A 74 8.54 5.05 -19.16
CA GLY A 74 8.77 6.01 -18.07
C GLY A 74 7.53 6.88 -17.87
N GLU A 75 7.00 7.45 -18.97
CA GLU A 75 5.77 8.26 -18.95
C GLU A 75 4.57 7.44 -18.47
N ALA A 76 4.39 6.22 -19.01
CA ALA A 76 3.30 5.33 -18.59
C ALA A 76 3.36 5.02 -17.09
N MET A 77 4.54 4.70 -16.57
CA MET A 77 4.72 4.43 -15.14
C MET A 77 4.41 5.67 -14.28
N ALA A 78 4.83 6.87 -14.68
CA ALA A 78 4.56 8.10 -13.94
C ALA A 78 3.06 8.41 -13.88
N VAL A 79 2.35 8.26 -15.01
CA VAL A 79 0.90 8.45 -15.08
C VAL A 79 0.19 7.44 -14.20
N MET A 80 0.53 6.16 -14.29
CA MET A 80 -0.12 5.11 -13.47
C MET A 80 0.16 5.27 -11.99
N GLN A 81 1.35 5.73 -11.57
CA GLN A 81 1.64 6.08 -10.17
C GLN A 81 0.75 7.23 -9.69
N THR A 82 0.63 8.29 -10.47
CA THR A 82 -0.22 9.45 -10.14
C THR A 82 -1.68 9.05 -10.06
N GLY A 83 -2.16 8.27 -11.03
CA GLY A 83 -3.54 7.77 -11.08
C GLY A 83 -3.86 6.82 -9.94
N ALA A 84 -3.00 5.86 -9.67
CA ALA A 84 -3.17 4.92 -8.56
C ALA A 84 -3.24 5.65 -7.20
N ALA A 85 -2.39 6.67 -6.99
CA ALA A 85 -2.42 7.50 -5.80
C ALA A 85 -3.73 8.31 -5.67
N ALA A 86 -4.24 8.85 -6.78
CA ALA A 86 -5.51 9.58 -6.81
C ALA A 86 -6.70 8.66 -6.51
N VAL A 87 -6.75 7.48 -7.13
CA VAL A 87 -7.77 6.45 -6.92
C VAL A 87 -7.76 5.97 -5.47
N ALA A 88 -6.59 5.65 -4.91
CA ALA A 88 -6.49 5.19 -3.51
C ALA A 88 -7.03 6.24 -2.52
N ARG A 89 -6.67 7.52 -2.70
CA ARG A 89 -7.21 8.60 -1.87
C ARG A 89 -8.72 8.75 -1.99
N LEU A 90 -9.25 8.67 -3.21
CA LEU A 90 -10.69 8.76 -3.45
C LEU A 90 -11.43 7.64 -2.71
N LEU A 91 -11.00 6.39 -2.89
CA LEU A 91 -11.60 5.22 -2.26
C LEU A 91 -11.55 5.31 -0.73
N HIS A 92 -10.44 5.77 -0.18
CA HIS A 92 -10.28 5.98 1.27
C HIS A 92 -11.21 7.07 1.78
N ASN A 93 -11.24 8.25 1.14
CA ASN A 93 -12.07 9.38 1.55
C ASN A 93 -13.59 9.07 1.48
N GLU A 94 -13.98 8.19 0.57
CA GLU A 94 -15.36 7.70 0.45
C GLU A 94 -15.67 6.53 1.40
N GLY A 95 -14.72 6.09 2.22
CA GLY A 95 -14.89 4.96 3.14
C GLY A 95 -15.13 3.62 2.44
N LYS A 96 -14.67 3.47 1.19
CA LYS A 96 -14.87 2.26 0.37
C LYS A 96 -13.86 1.16 0.66
N ILE A 97 -12.73 1.48 1.30
CA ILE A 97 -11.66 0.54 1.59
C ILE A 97 -11.17 0.68 3.03
N ASP A 98 -10.77 -0.43 3.63
CA ASP A 98 -10.23 -0.54 5.00
C ASP A 98 -8.76 -0.96 5.00
N GLY A 99 -8.20 -1.32 3.86
CA GLY A 99 -6.80 -1.70 3.68
C GLY A 99 -6.43 -1.80 2.21
N ILE A 100 -5.13 -1.82 1.92
CA ILE A 100 -4.58 -1.93 0.57
C ILE A 100 -3.47 -2.98 0.50
N ILE A 101 -3.51 -3.82 -0.53
CA ILE A 101 -2.48 -4.81 -0.80
C ILE A 101 -2.12 -4.83 -2.29
N SER A 102 -0.87 -5.14 -2.57
CA SER A 102 -0.38 -5.39 -3.94
C SER A 102 0.76 -6.41 -3.95
N MET A 103 1.08 -6.87 -5.17
CA MET A 103 2.20 -7.77 -5.43
C MET A 103 2.89 -7.37 -6.73
N GLY A 104 4.22 -7.49 -6.79
CA GLY A 104 4.93 -7.25 -8.04
C GLY A 104 6.45 -7.20 -7.97
N GLY A 105 7.05 -7.00 -9.13
CA GLY A 105 8.44 -6.60 -9.28
C GLY A 105 8.62 -5.10 -9.12
N GLY A 106 9.77 -4.54 -9.54
CA GLY A 106 10.09 -3.12 -9.33
C GLY A 106 9.03 -2.15 -9.86
N GLY A 107 8.50 -2.37 -11.08
CA GLY A 107 7.46 -1.51 -11.66
C GLY A 107 6.13 -1.57 -10.89
N GLY A 108 5.61 -2.78 -10.62
CA GLY A 108 4.39 -2.97 -9.83
C GLY A 108 4.54 -2.40 -8.43
N THR A 109 5.72 -2.58 -7.80
CA THR A 109 6.03 -1.98 -6.50
C THR A 109 5.96 -0.46 -6.55
N SER A 110 6.53 0.17 -7.59
CA SER A 110 6.51 1.63 -7.75
C SER A 110 5.09 2.19 -7.83
N VAL A 111 4.21 1.57 -8.62
CA VAL A 111 2.81 2.02 -8.77
C VAL A 111 2.03 1.80 -7.47
N ALA A 112 2.12 0.60 -6.91
CA ALA A 112 1.36 0.24 -5.71
C ALA A 112 1.79 1.07 -4.48
N THR A 113 3.10 1.28 -4.29
CA THR A 113 3.58 2.08 -3.16
C THR A 113 3.26 3.57 -3.33
N ALA A 114 3.14 4.09 -4.56
CA ALA A 114 2.61 5.43 -4.79
C ALA A 114 1.15 5.56 -4.29
N ALA A 115 0.31 4.56 -4.56
CA ALA A 115 -1.05 4.49 -4.00
C ALA A 115 -1.03 4.40 -2.46
N MET A 116 -0.16 3.54 -1.91
CA MET A 116 -0.04 3.35 -0.46
C MET A 116 0.46 4.60 0.28
N ARG A 117 1.43 5.32 -0.28
CA ARG A 117 1.92 6.60 0.29
C ARG A 117 0.88 7.72 0.27
N ALA A 118 -0.15 7.61 -0.56
CA ALA A 118 -1.23 8.57 -0.62
C ALA A 118 -2.29 8.39 0.50
N LEU A 119 -2.18 7.30 1.27
CA LEU A 119 -3.07 6.95 2.37
C LEU A 119 -2.47 7.37 3.73
N PRO A 120 -3.30 7.66 4.74
CA PRO A 120 -2.81 8.13 6.02
C PRO A 120 -1.93 7.09 6.74
N VAL A 121 -1.08 7.56 7.65
CA VAL A 121 -0.35 6.71 8.60
C VAL A 121 -1.36 5.94 9.46
N GLY A 122 -1.06 4.66 9.74
CA GLY A 122 -1.97 3.76 10.47
C GLY A 122 -2.98 3.01 9.59
N PHE A 123 -3.23 3.46 8.35
CA PHE A 123 -4.07 2.70 7.41
C PHE A 123 -3.35 1.41 6.98
N PRO A 124 -4.00 0.22 7.00
CA PRO A 124 -3.38 -1.06 6.64
C PRO A 124 -2.82 -1.10 5.21
N LYS A 125 -1.49 -1.26 5.06
CA LYS A 125 -0.77 -1.27 3.77
C LYS A 125 0.20 -2.43 3.72
N LEU A 126 0.09 -3.29 2.71
CA LEU A 126 1.00 -4.41 2.52
C LEU A 126 1.40 -4.56 1.05
N MET A 127 2.71 -4.62 0.79
CA MET A 127 3.30 -4.85 -0.54
C MET A 127 4.14 -6.12 -0.55
N VAL A 128 3.77 -7.11 -1.35
CA VAL A 128 4.61 -8.28 -1.64
C VAL A 128 5.50 -7.94 -2.84
N SER A 129 6.81 -7.90 -2.65
CA SER A 129 7.72 -7.38 -3.65
C SER A 129 8.98 -8.22 -3.84
N THR A 130 9.42 -8.36 -5.10
CA THR A 130 10.71 -8.97 -5.44
C THR A 130 11.89 -8.12 -4.97
N VAL A 131 11.69 -6.82 -4.76
CA VAL A 131 12.76 -5.89 -4.34
C VAL A 131 12.79 -5.65 -2.83
N ALA A 132 11.89 -6.29 -2.08
CA ALA A 132 11.82 -6.10 -0.61
C ALA A 132 13.00 -6.68 0.18
N SER A 133 13.92 -7.41 -0.48
CA SER A 133 15.19 -7.86 0.14
C SER A 133 16.32 -6.83 0.06
N GLY A 134 16.10 -5.72 -0.65
CA GLY A 134 17.08 -4.65 -0.85
C GLY A 134 16.67 -3.33 -0.19
N ASP A 135 17.22 -2.23 -0.69
CA ASP A 135 16.82 -0.89 -0.26
C ASP A 135 15.41 -0.56 -0.75
N THR A 136 14.51 -0.38 0.17
CA THR A 136 13.10 -0.05 -0.07
C THR A 136 12.75 1.41 0.20
N SER A 137 13.71 2.22 0.62
CA SER A 137 13.51 3.61 1.03
C SER A 137 12.79 4.45 -0.04
N GLY A 138 13.15 4.29 -1.31
CA GLY A 138 12.52 4.99 -2.43
C GLY A 138 11.05 4.58 -2.67
N PHE A 139 10.67 3.38 -2.27
CA PHE A 139 9.29 2.89 -2.37
C PHE A 139 8.45 3.30 -1.17
N VAL A 140 8.98 3.12 0.03
CA VAL A 140 8.28 3.36 1.29
C VAL A 140 8.18 4.86 1.61
N GLY A 141 9.24 5.62 1.36
CA GLY A 141 9.33 7.02 1.75
C GLY A 141 9.14 7.17 3.27
N GLN A 142 8.20 8.02 3.68
CA GLN A 142 7.86 8.24 5.09
C GLN A 142 6.52 7.55 5.48
N SER A 143 6.10 6.55 4.73
CA SER A 143 4.84 5.82 4.99
C SER A 143 5.13 4.48 5.68
N ASP A 144 4.20 4.05 6.52
CA ASP A 144 4.21 2.80 7.27
C ASP A 144 3.81 1.58 6.41
N ILE A 145 4.45 1.39 5.26
CA ILE A 145 4.17 0.29 4.35
C ILE A 145 4.87 -0.99 4.84
N THR A 146 4.10 -2.05 5.05
CA THR A 146 4.65 -3.38 5.30
C THR A 146 5.16 -3.98 3.99
N MET A 147 6.49 -4.17 3.88
CA MET A 147 7.12 -4.81 2.73
C MET A 147 7.38 -6.28 3.02
N MET A 148 6.79 -7.17 2.21
CA MET A 148 6.99 -8.63 2.30
C MET A 148 7.79 -9.11 1.10
N TYR A 149 8.93 -9.76 1.34
CA TYR A 149 9.75 -10.30 0.26
C TYR A 149 9.09 -11.52 -0.38
N SER A 150 8.95 -11.48 -1.71
CA SER A 150 8.32 -12.56 -2.48
C SER A 150 9.20 -13.82 -2.62
N VAL A 151 10.50 -13.72 -2.34
CA VAL A 151 11.53 -14.75 -2.46
C VAL A 151 11.74 -15.23 -3.90
N VAL A 152 10.67 -15.52 -4.61
CA VAL A 152 10.64 -15.83 -6.04
C VAL A 152 9.97 -14.70 -6.80
N ASP A 153 10.12 -14.68 -8.12
CA ASP A 153 9.41 -13.72 -8.94
C ASP A 153 7.88 -13.90 -8.81
N VAL A 154 7.15 -12.79 -8.97
CA VAL A 154 5.69 -12.78 -9.05
C VAL A 154 5.30 -13.22 -10.46
N ALA A 155 5.46 -14.51 -10.74
CA ALA A 155 5.23 -15.14 -12.04
C ALA A 155 4.75 -16.59 -11.83
N GLY A 156 3.45 -16.78 -11.91
CA GLY A 156 2.78 -18.06 -11.68
C GLY A 156 2.64 -18.44 -10.20
N ILE A 157 1.79 -19.46 -9.99
CA ILE A 157 1.52 -20.02 -8.66
C ILE A 157 2.34 -21.30 -8.47
N ASN A 158 3.36 -21.23 -7.64
CA ASN A 158 4.22 -22.37 -7.27
C ASN A 158 4.16 -22.64 -5.76
N ARG A 159 4.91 -23.64 -5.26
CA ARG A 159 4.89 -24.02 -3.84
C ARG A 159 5.33 -22.89 -2.91
N ILE A 160 6.24 -22.01 -3.34
CA ILE A 160 6.76 -20.90 -2.55
C ILE A 160 5.79 -19.72 -2.63
N SER A 161 5.45 -19.25 -3.83
CA SER A 161 4.58 -18.10 -4.03
C SER A 161 3.20 -18.32 -3.41
N ARG A 162 2.63 -19.53 -3.51
CA ARG A 162 1.35 -19.89 -2.87
C ARG A 162 1.41 -19.62 -1.36
N ARG A 163 2.47 -20.07 -0.68
CA ARG A 163 2.61 -19.88 0.77
C ARG A 163 2.76 -18.38 1.11
N ILE A 164 3.56 -17.66 0.35
CA ILE A 164 3.80 -16.23 0.59
C ILE A 164 2.52 -15.43 0.37
N TYR A 165 1.79 -15.68 -0.72
CA TYR A 165 0.53 -14.97 -1.01
C TYR A 165 -0.57 -15.29 0.01
N THR A 166 -0.68 -16.56 0.46
CA THR A 166 -1.57 -16.94 1.57
C THR A 166 -1.20 -16.20 2.86
N ASN A 167 0.10 -16.09 3.18
CA ASN A 167 0.57 -15.34 4.36
C ASN A 167 0.27 -13.84 4.21
N ALA A 168 0.47 -13.27 3.02
CA ALA A 168 0.17 -11.87 2.74
C ALA A 168 -1.34 -11.56 2.90
N ALA A 169 -2.21 -12.44 2.38
CA ALA A 169 -3.65 -12.34 2.59
C ALA A 169 -4.01 -12.40 4.09
N GLY A 170 -3.43 -13.34 4.84
CA GLY A 170 -3.62 -13.43 6.28
C GLY A 170 -3.14 -12.18 7.03
N ALA A 171 -1.98 -11.65 6.64
CA ALA A 171 -1.40 -10.44 7.26
C ALA A 171 -2.28 -9.21 7.04
N ILE A 172 -2.69 -8.92 5.81
CA ILE A 172 -3.54 -7.74 5.53
C ILE A 172 -4.92 -7.88 6.19
N CYS A 173 -5.52 -9.07 6.19
CA CYS A 173 -6.78 -9.32 6.89
C CYS A 173 -6.64 -9.10 8.40
N GLY A 174 -5.53 -9.55 9.01
CA GLY A 174 -5.23 -9.30 10.41
C GLY A 174 -5.04 -7.81 10.72
N MET A 175 -4.28 -7.08 9.89
CA MET A 175 -4.10 -5.63 10.02
C MET A 175 -5.45 -4.88 9.96
N VAL A 176 -6.30 -5.25 9.00
CA VAL A 176 -7.63 -4.64 8.83
C VAL A 176 -8.57 -4.98 9.99
N SER A 177 -8.45 -6.17 10.59
CA SER A 177 -9.28 -6.59 11.73
C SER A 177 -8.83 -5.96 13.05
N GLY A 178 -7.59 -5.50 13.13
CA GLY A 178 -7.03 -4.91 14.34
C GLY A 178 -7.76 -3.61 14.71
N GLU A 179 -8.03 -3.46 16.01
CA GLU A 179 -8.55 -2.22 16.57
C GLU A 179 -7.47 -1.62 17.47
N ALA A 180 -7.09 -0.37 17.18
CA ALA A 180 -6.18 0.36 18.06
C ALA A 180 -6.92 0.71 19.36
N PRO A 181 -6.28 0.59 20.53
CA PRO A 181 -6.86 1.10 21.77
C PRO A 181 -7.19 2.59 21.62
N GLN A 182 -8.37 2.98 22.10
CA GLN A 182 -8.71 4.40 22.17
C GLN A 182 -7.80 5.09 23.18
N ALA A 183 -7.24 6.22 22.79
CA ALA A 183 -6.48 7.10 23.66
C ALA A 183 -7.10 8.50 23.61
N ASP A 184 -6.92 9.27 24.69
CA ASP A 184 -7.33 10.66 24.70
C ASP A 184 -6.46 11.46 23.72
N ASP A 185 -7.09 12.17 22.80
CA ASP A 185 -6.40 13.06 21.87
C ASP A 185 -5.83 14.26 22.63
N LYS A 186 -4.51 14.26 22.82
CA LYS A 186 -3.77 15.38 23.41
C LYS A 186 -3.13 16.21 22.31
N PRO A 187 -2.89 17.50 22.54
CA PRO A 187 -2.09 18.31 21.63
C PRO A 187 -0.71 17.69 21.42
N ILE A 188 -0.30 17.57 20.13
CA ILE A 188 0.94 16.88 19.75
C ILE A 188 2.11 17.84 19.69
N ILE A 189 3.25 17.43 20.25
CA ILE A 189 4.56 18.07 20.05
C ILE A 189 5.50 17.05 19.43
N ALA A 190 6.05 17.40 18.25
CA ALA A 190 7.04 16.60 17.58
C ALA A 190 8.45 17.02 18.00
N VAL A 191 9.31 16.06 18.36
CA VAL A 191 10.71 16.28 18.67
C VAL A 191 11.58 15.33 17.87
N SER A 192 12.79 15.77 17.45
CA SER A 192 13.76 14.87 16.87
C SER A 192 14.79 14.45 17.93
N MET A 193 15.24 13.19 17.86
CA MET A 193 16.21 12.63 18.80
C MET A 193 17.34 11.92 18.05
N PHE A 194 18.55 12.13 18.52
CA PHE A 194 19.76 11.41 18.14
C PHE A 194 20.53 11.01 19.40
N GLY A 195 21.44 10.04 19.30
CA GLY A 195 22.09 9.45 20.47
C GLY A 195 22.62 10.44 21.52
N ASN A 196 23.28 11.53 21.06
CA ASN A 196 23.84 12.58 21.91
C ASN A 196 22.79 13.53 22.54
N THR A 197 21.57 13.59 22.00
CA THR A 197 20.47 14.43 22.52
C THR A 197 19.46 13.66 23.34
N THR A 198 19.56 12.32 23.42
CA THR A 198 18.60 11.43 24.08
C THR A 198 18.26 11.88 25.51
N ARG A 199 19.26 12.27 26.31
CA ARG A 199 19.05 12.69 27.70
C ARG A 199 18.22 13.98 27.80
N ALA A 200 18.54 14.96 26.96
CA ALA A 200 17.82 16.24 26.93
C ALA A 200 16.38 16.06 26.43
N VAL A 201 16.20 15.26 25.36
CA VAL A 201 14.88 14.97 24.80
C VAL A 201 14.00 14.20 25.80
N ASN A 202 14.52 13.20 26.49
CA ASN A 202 13.75 12.46 27.51
C ASN A 202 13.36 13.36 28.69
N GLN A 203 14.20 14.28 29.10
CA GLN A 203 13.86 15.23 30.16
C GLN A 203 12.78 16.22 29.70
N ALA A 204 12.92 16.78 28.50
CA ALA A 204 11.89 17.66 27.91
C ALA A 204 10.55 16.94 27.73
N ARG A 205 10.59 15.70 27.22
CA ARG A 205 9.41 14.84 27.05
C ARG A 205 8.65 14.69 28.35
N GLY A 206 9.32 14.34 29.46
CA GLY A 206 8.66 14.19 30.74
C GLY A 206 7.95 15.46 31.24
N LEU A 207 8.54 16.64 31.00
CA LEU A 207 7.92 17.92 31.34
C LEU A 207 6.71 18.25 30.45
N LEU A 208 6.80 17.98 29.17
CA LEU A 208 5.71 18.22 28.20
C LEU A 208 4.54 17.27 28.45
N GLU A 209 4.81 15.98 28.68
CA GLU A 209 3.78 14.98 29.00
C GLU A 209 3.06 15.34 30.32
N ALA A 210 3.79 15.81 31.34
CA ALA A 210 3.22 16.30 32.59
C ALA A 210 2.36 17.57 32.37
N ALA A 211 2.66 18.38 31.37
CA ALA A 211 1.88 19.54 30.96
C ALA A 211 0.65 19.20 30.07
N GLY A 212 0.39 17.91 29.78
CA GLY A 212 -0.78 17.46 29.05
C GLY A 212 -0.60 17.32 27.54
N TYR A 213 0.65 17.33 27.04
CA TYR A 213 0.93 17.10 25.63
C TYR A 213 1.22 15.63 25.33
N GLU A 214 0.98 15.20 24.11
CA GLU A 214 1.53 13.98 23.53
C GLU A 214 2.84 14.31 22.80
N VAL A 215 3.92 13.61 23.13
CA VAL A 215 5.24 13.89 22.54
C VAL A 215 5.64 12.78 21.57
N LEU A 216 5.65 13.09 20.28
CA LEU A 216 6.13 12.20 19.22
C LEU A 216 7.64 12.39 19.03
N VAL A 217 8.40 11.34 19.29
CA VAL A 217 9.86 11.36 19.16
C VAL A 217 10.27 10.71 17.83
N PHE A 218 10.83 11.50 16.93
CA PHE A 218 11.34 11.04 15.64
C PHE A 218 12.85 10.82 15.70
N HIS A 219 13.33 9.74 15.09
CA HIS A 219 14.77 9.54 14.95
C HIS A 219 15.32 10.53 13.91
N ALA A 220 16.44 11.19 14.19
CA ALA A 220 16.97 12.26 13.35
C ALA A 220 17.46 11.80 11.96
N THR A 221 17.66 10.49 11.77
CA THR A 221 18.10 9.86 10.51
C THR A 221 17.04 8.90 9.92
N GLY A 222 15.82 8.89 10.45
CA GLY A 222 14.72 8.03 10.01
C GLY A 222 13.64 8.78 9.27
#